data_5940a75c1f2601094235ad9c4fa4ba32
#
_entry.id   5940a75c1f2601094235ad9c4fa4ba32
#
_cell.length_a   1.000
_cell.length_b   1.000
_cell.length_c   1.000
_cell.angle_alpha   90.00
_cell.angle_beta   90.00
_cell.angle_gamma   90.00
#
_symmetry.space_group_name_H-M   'P 1'
#
loop_
_entity.id
_entity.type
_entity.pdbx_description
1 polymer ?
#
loop_
_entity_poly.entity_id
_entity_poly.type
_entity_poly.pdbx_seq_one_letter_code
_entity_poly.pdbx_strand_id
1 'polypeptide(L)'
;MEPSISGHAPAPARIRSAGHWLRRELLPVLALLLLLGTARASFANHYHVPSGSMQPTLQPGDRVAVDMSAYGVRVPFTRHVLIERGRPQRGDVVVFDSPADGTRLIKRVVAVAGDRVELRDGHLSINGVPMADAADPQAERFGPRVARLDLANGGGPDILDARVPAGHVLVLGDHRGRSVDGRWFGFVPVDALYARALAVYWRSGDGLGWRRL
;
A
#
# COMPACT_ATOMS: atom_id res chain seq x y z
N MET A 1 -76.69 -24.49 46.10
CA MET A 1 -75.74 -23.38 46.29
C MET A 1 -74.37 -23.86 45.85
N GLU A 2 -74.05 -23.63 44.59
CA GLU A 2 -72.73 -24.02 44.05
C GLU A 2 -71.81 -22.76 43.97
N PRO A 3 -70.57 -22.86 44.40
CA PRO A 3 -69.64 -21.76 44.20
C PRO A 3 -69.01 -21.83 42.81
N SER A 4 -69.19 -20.79 42.03
CA SER A 4 -68.57 -20.51 40.74
C SER A 4 -67.06 -20.29 40.91
N ILE A 5 -66.24 -21.17 40.33
CA ILE A 5 -64.79 -21.01 40.26
C ILE A 5 -64.44 -20.21 38.98
N SER A 6 -64.13 -18.96 39.16
CA SER A 6 -63.61 -18.09 38.12
C SER A 6 -62.13 -18.41 37.84
N GLY A 7 -61.88 -19.16 36.76
CA GLY A 7 -60.55 -19.40 36.29
C GLY A 7 -59.92 -18.19 35.58
N HIS A 8 -58.95 -17.56 36.22
CA HIS A 8 -58.09 -16.58 35.56
C HIS A 8 -57.05 -17.27 34.71
N ALA A 9 -57.14 -17.14 33.39
CA ALA A 9 -56.12 -17.55 32.45
C ALA A 9 -54.88 -16.62 32.57
N PRO A 10 -53.68 -17.15 32.69
CA PRO A 10 -52.47 -16.30 32.69
C PRO A 10 -52.28 -15.62 31.34
N ALA A 11 -52.03 -14.33 31.35
CA ALA A 11 -51.73 -13.55 30.16
C ALA A 11 -50.42 -14.02 29.49
N PRO A 12 -50.35 -14.04 28.15
CA PRO A 12 -49.15 -14.51 27.47
C PRO A 12 -47.98 -13.59 27.76
N ALA A 13 -46.86 -14.19 28.23
CA ALA A 13 -45.61 -13.53 28.49
C ALA A 13 -45.04 -12.81 27.24
N ARG A 14 -44.71 -11.56 27.42
CA ARG A 14 -44.17 -10.66 26.37
C ARG A 14 -42.85 -11.16 25.78
N ILE A 15 -42.86 -11.82 24.63
CA ILE A 15 -41.68 -12.16 23.81
C ILE A 15 -41.11 -10.92 23.06
N ARG A 16 -41.53 -9.71 23.45
CA ARG A 16 -41.09 -8.48 22.76
C ARG A 16 -39.76 -7.88 23.22
N SER A 17 -39.11 -8.40 24.24
CA SER A 17 -37.93 -7.77 24.84
C SER A 17 -36.59 -8.19 24.19
N ALA A 18 -36.46 -9.40 23.64
CA ALA A 18 -35.20 -9.91 23.11
C ALA A 18 -34.72 -9.17 21.83
N GLY A 19 -35.64 -8.88 20.91
CA GLY A 19 -35.29 -8.19 19.66
C GLY A 19 -34.95 -6.70 19.87
N HIS A 20 -35.56 -6.06 20.88
CA HIS A 20 -35.27 -4.67 21.19
C HIS A 20 -33.95 -4.52 21.93
N TRP A 21 -33.65 -5.44 22.84
CA TRP A 21 -32.36 -5.52 23.55
C TRP A 21 -31.23 -5.83 22.57
N LEU A 22 -31.43 -6.80 21.66
CA LEU A 22 -30.48 -7.16 20.61
C LEU A 22 -30.08 -5.96 19.73
N ARG A 23 -31.06 -5.15 19.32
CA ARG A 23 -30.80 -3.94 18.50
C ARG A 23 -30.13 -2.83 19.29
N ARG A 24 -30.47 -2.66 20.57
CA ARG A 24 -29.98 -1.55 21.38
C ARG A 24 -28.57 -1.74 21.88
N GLU A 25 -28.19 -2.99 22.19
CA GLU A 25 -26.88 -3.32 22.76
C GLU A 25 -25.89 -3.89 21.73
N LEU A 26 -26.34 -4.79 20.85
CA LEU A 26 -25.44 -5.44 19.88
C LEU A 26 -25.11 -4.59 18.67
N LEU A 27 -26.06 -3.83 18.13
CA LEU A 27 -25.80 -2.98 16.97
C LEU A 27 -24.71 -1.91 17.21
N PRO A 28 -24.69 -1.16 18.33
CA PRO A 28 -23.63 -0.22 18.62
C PRO A 28 -22.26 -0.91 18.78
N VAL A 29 -22.23 -2.08 19.41
CA VAL A 29 -21.00 -2.85 19.59
C VAL A 29 -20.49 -3.36 18.23
N LEU A 30 -21.36 -3.92 17.41
CA LEU A 30 -21.00 -4.34 16.03
C LEU A 30 -20.56 -3.15 15.18
N ALA A 31 -21.24 -2.01 15.27
CA ALA A 31 -20.86 -0.79 14.57
C ALA A 31 -19.48 -0.28 15.03
N LEU A 32 -19.22 -0.32 16.34
CA LEU A 32 -17.92 0.05 16.91
C LEU A 32 -16.82 -0.92 16.48
N LEU A 33 -17.07 -2.22 16.52
CA LEU A 33 -16.11 -3.23 16.07
C LEU A 33 -15.84 -3.11 14.56
N LEU A 34 -16.87 -2.83 13.77
CA LEU A 34 -16.73 -2.57 12.33
C LEU A 34 -15.92 -1.28 12.10
N LEU A 35 -16.22 -0.21 12.83
CA LEU A 35 -15.49 1.06 12.76
C LEU A 35 -14.03 0.89 13.14
N LEU A 36 -13.74 0.22 14.26
CA LEU A 36 -12.37 -0.06 14.71
C LEU A 36 -11.64 -0.99 13.74
N GLY A 37 -12.32 -2.01 13.22
CA GLY A 37 -11.78 -2.93 12.23
C GLY A 37 -11.45 -2.22 10.92
N THR A 38 -12.34 -1.34 10.44
CA THR A 38 -12.10 -0.54 9.22
C THR A 38 -11.01 0.50 9.43
N ALA A 39 -10.97 1.17 10.58
CA ALA A 39 -9.91 2.10 10.93
C ALA A 39 -8.55 1.38 10.95
N ARG A 40 -8.45 0.23 11.64
CA ARG A 40 -7.21 -0.56 11.68
C ARG A 40 -6.79 -1.07 10.30
N ALA A 41 -7.73 -1.53 9.47
CA ALA A 41 -7.45 -2.03 8.13
C ALA A 41 -7.06 -0.93 7.14
N SER A 42 -7.47 0.32 7.38
CA SER A 42 -7.33 1.41 6.41
C SER A 42 -6.17 2.39 6.70
N PHE A 43 -5.70 2.51 7.95
CA PHE A 43 -4.81 3.63 8.28
C PHE A 43 -3.36 3.28 8.59
N ALA A 44 -3.06 2.12 9.17
CA ALA A 44 -1.67 1.76 9.42
C ALA A 44 -1.48 0.25 9.44
N ASN A 45 -0.63 -0.22 8.57
CA ASN A 45 -0.19 -1.61 8.60
C ASN A 45 1.34 -1.66 8.58
N HIS A 46 1.90 -2.80 8.90
CA HIS A 46 3.32 -3.06 8.78
C HIS A 46 3.56 -4.05 7.65
N TYR A 47 4.64 -3.84 6.93
CA TYR A 47 5.07 -4.72 5.85
C TYR A 47 6.46 -5.26 6.17
N HIS A 48 6.65 -6.57 6.01
CA HIS A 48 7.96 -7.21 6.13
C HIS A 48 8.60 -7.28 4.75
N VAL A 49 9.85 -6.82 4.63
CA VAL A 49 10.59 -6.81 3.37
C VAL A 49 11.23 -8.18 3.14
N PRO A 50 10.77 -8.96 2.13
CA PRO A 50 11.24 -10.33 1.95
C PRO A 50 12.52 -10.44 1.12
N SER A 51 12.87 -9.42 0.34
CA SER A 51 13.94 -9.47 -0.66
C SER A 51 14.80 -8.22 -0.72
N GLY A 52 15.99 -8.34 -1.32
CA GLY A 52 16.93 -7.24 -1.49
C GLY A 52 16.68 -6.33 -2.70
N SER A 53 15.56 -6.44 -3.40
CA SER A 53 15.30 -5.67 -4.63
C SER A 53 15.20 -4.16 -4.44
N MET A 54 15.08 -3.70 -3.19
CA MET A 54 15.02 -2.30 -2.81
C MET A 54 16.27 -1.84 -2.03
N GLN A 55 17.33 -2.66 -2.00
CA GLN A 55 18.61 -2.22 -1.43
C GLN A 55 19.19 -1.06 -2.25
N PRO A 56 19.87 -0.11 -1.59
CA PRO A 56 20.17 -0.04 -0.16
C PRO A 56 19.07 0.58 0.70
N THR A 57 18.00 1.10 0.10
CA THR A 57 16.90 1.78 0.81
C THR A 57 16.23 0.87 1.84
N LEU A 58 15.80 -0.31 1.39
CA LEU A 58 15.21 -1.35 2.23
C LEU A 58 16.08 -2.60 2.20
N GLN A 59 16.26 -3.22 3.37
CA GLN A 59 16.99 -4.47 3.51
C GLN A 59 16.04 -5.63 3.77
N PRO A 60 16.40 -6.87 3.34
CA PRO A 60 15.64 -8.04 3.75
C PRO A 60 15.50 -8.09 5.27
N GLY A 61 14.28 -8.35 5.75
CA GLY A 61 13.98 -8.37 7.18
C GLY A 61 13.51 -7.03 7.75
N ASP A 62 13.64 -5.91 7.04
CA ASP A 62 13.11 -4.62 7.49
C ASP A 62 11.60 -4.70 7.72
N ARG A 63 11.12 -3.98 8.74
CA ARG A 63 9.70 -3.75 8.97
C ARG A 63 9.35 -2.30 8.65
N VAL A 64 8.43 -2.15 7.72
CA VAL A 64 8.06 -0.87 7.13
C VAL A 64 6.66 -0.48 7.57
N ALA A 65 6.52 0.74 8.09
CA ALA A 65 5.22 1.36 8.32
C ALA A 65 4.65 1.83 6.99
N VAL A 66 3.40 1.44 6.68
CA VAL A 66 2.74 1.78 5.42
C VAL A 66 1.42 2.49 5.67
N ASP A 67 1.12 3.47 4.82
CA ASP A 67 -0.17 4.17 4.74
C ASP A 67 -1.03 3.50 3.66
N MET A 68 -2.02 2.75 4.08
CA MET A 68 -2.93 2.04 3.18
C MET A 68 -3.97 2.97 2.55
N SER A 69 -4.19 4.15 3.14
CA SER A 69 -5.14 5.15 2.65
C SER A 69 -4.52 6.16 1.68
N ALA A 70 -3.21 6.07 1.42
CA ALA A 70 -2.46 7.07 0.65
C ALA A 70 -3.06 7.37 -0.72
N TYR A 71 -3.60 6.36 -1.40
CA TYR A 71 -4.15 6.46 -2.76
C TYR A 71 -5.68 6.28 -2.80
N GLY A 72 -6.31 6.02 -1.65
CA GLY A 72 -7.76 5.91 -1.52
C GLY A 72 -8.18 5.06 -0.34
N VAL A 73 -9.34 5.38 0.20
CA VAL A 73 -9.98 4.55 1.24
C VAL A 73 -10.76 3.45 0.54
N ARG A 74 -10.44 2.20 0.84
CA ARG A 74 -11.06 1.03 0.23
C ARG A 74 -12.05 0.35 1.15
N VAL A 75 -13.05 -0.29 0.55
CA VAL A 75 -13.94 -1.20 1.29
C VAL A 75 -13.09 -2.36 1.81
N PRO A 76 -13.17 -2.69 3.12
CA PRO A 76 -12.46 -3.84 3.69
C PRO A 76 -12.70 -5.10 2.86
N PHE A 77 -11.64 -5.87 2.64
CA PHE A 77 -11.64 -7.13 1.90
C PHE A 77 -12.01 -7.02 0.40
N THR A 78 -12.07 -5.81 -0.17
CA THR A 78 -12.33 -5.58 -1.60
C THR A 78 -11.27 -4.65 -2.21
N ARG A 79 -11.27 -4.56 -3.57
CA ARG A 79 -10.45 -3.59 -4.31
C ARG A 79 -11.20 -2.28 -4.60
N HIS A 80 -12.46 -2.16 -4.19
CA HIS A 80 -13.26 -0.96 -4.45
C HIS A 80 -12.80 0.23 -3.62
N VAL A 81 -12.41 1.30 -4.30
CA VAL A 81 -12.05 2.59 -3.70
C VAL A 81 -13.34 3.37 -3.43
N LEU A 82 -13.60 3.69 -2.18
CA LEU A 82 -14.75 4.53 -1.76
C LEU A 82 -14.47 6.01 -1.94
N ILE A 83 -13.25 6.43 -1.64
CA ILE A 83 -12.82 7.82 -1.67
C ILE A 83 -11.41 7.86 -2.23
N GLU A 84 -11.22 8.52 -3.35
CA GLU A 84 -9.89 8.85 -3.85
C GLU A 84 -9.24 9.91 -2.94
N ARG A 85 -7.98 9.72 -2.53
CA ARG A 85 -7.27 10.66 -1.68
C ARG A 85 -6.07 11.29 -2.38
N GLY A 86 -5.00 10.53 -2.50
CA GLY A 86 -3.75 11.01 -3.09
C GLY A 86 -3.50 10.39 -4.47
N ARG A 87 -2.60 11.02 -5.21
CA ARG A 87 -2.03 10.44 -6.43
C ARG A 87 -0.61 9.99 -6.15
N PRO A 88 -0.15 8.87 -6.72
CA PRO A 88 1.25 8.47 -6.61
C PRO A 88 2.15 9.53 -7.20
N GLN A 89 3.25 9.79 -6.53
CA GLN A 89 4.26 10.75 -6.93
C GLN A 89 5.58 10.03 -7.23
N ARG A 90 6.40 10.61 -8.09
CA ARG A 90 7.76 10.13 -8.31
C ARG A 90 8.52 10.12 -6.99
N GLY A 91 9.24 9.04 -6.73
CA GLY A 91 9.95 8.80 -5.47
C GLY A 91 9.14 8.09 -4.39
N ASP A 92 7.80 7.95 -4.51
CA ASP A 92 7.02 7.16 -3.55
C ASP A 92 7.47 5.70 -3.57
N VAL A 93 7.71 5.10 -2.41
CA VAL A 93 7.87 3.65 -2.26
C VAL A 93 6.49 3.05 -2.02
N VAL A 94 6.07 2.12 -2.88
CA VAL A 94 4.71 1.59 -2.92
C VAL A 94 4.67 0.08 -2.76
N VAL A 95 3.60 -0.40 -2.14
CA VAL A 95 3.25 -1.82 -2.07
C VAL A 95 2.09 -2.06 -3.04
N PHE A 96 2.22 -3.09 -3.89
CA PHE A 96 1.22 -3.44 -4.89
C PHE A 96 1.28 -4.93 -5.22
N ASP A 97 0.26 -5.44 -5.89
CA ASP A 97 0.28 -6.79 -6.42
C ASP A 97 0.79 -6.76 -7.87
N SER A 98 1.79 -7.58 -8.16
CA SER A 98 2.42 -7.70 -9.48
C SER A 98 1.36 -8.02 -10.56
N PRO A 99 1.34 -7.27 -11.68
CA PRO A 99 0.43 -7.59 -12.78
C PRO A 99 0.73 -8.94 -13.46
N ALA A 100 1.95 -9.46 -13.29
CA ALA A 100 2.38 -10.69 -13.94
C ALA A 100 1.83 -11.95 -13.24
N ASP A 101 1.86 -11.98 -11.90
CA ASP A 101 1.62 -13.20 -11.10
C ASP A 101 0.85 -12.96 -9.80
N GLY A 102 0.45 -11.71 -9.51
CA GLY A 102 -0.24 -11.33 -8.28
C GLY A 102 0.63 -11.33 -7.03
N THR A 103 1.93 -11.58 -7.14
CA THR A 103 2.87 -11.50 -6.01
C THR A 103 2.91 -10.10 -5.43
N ARG A 104 2.86 -9.99 -4.10
CA ARG A 104 2.97 -8.69 -3.44
C ARG A 104 4.41 -8.18 -3.45
N LEU A 105 4.59 -7.02 -4.07
CA LEU A 105 5.88 -6.36 -4.27
C LEU A 105 5.95 -5.02 -3.56
N ILE A 106 7.17 -4.61 -3.22
CA ILE A 106 7.50 -3.26 -2.80
C ILE A 106 8.53 -2.68 -3.77
N LYS A 107 8.22 -1.53 -4.40
CA LYS A 107 9.05 -0.86 -5.40
C LYS A 107 8.90 0.66 -5.28
N ARG A 108 9.78 1.38 -5.99
CA ARG A 108 9.71 2.84 -6.08
C ARG A 108 8.98 3.27 -7.34
N VAL A 109 8.03 4.18 -7.22
CA VAL A 109 7.42 4.89 -8.35
C VAL A 109 8.50 5.83 -8.92
N VAL A 110 8.93 5.57 -10.13
CA VAL A 110 9.94 6.41 -10.82
C VAL A 110 9.30 7.35 -11.81
N ALA A 111 8.15 6.96 -12.42
CA ALA A 111 7.44 7.80 -13.36
C ALA A 111 5.93 7.65 -13.22
N VAL A 112 5.19 8.70 -13.58
CA VAL A 112 3.73 8.80 -13.48
C VAL A 112 3.11 9.06 -14.85
N ALA A 113 1.79 8.97 -14.95
CA ALA A 113 1.04 9.14 -16.19
C ALA A 113 1.51 10.39 -16.99
N GLY A 114 1.79 10.18 -18.27
CA GLY A 114 2.25 11.20 -19.22
C GLY A 114 3.76 11.35 -19.31
N ASP A 115 4.54 10.82 -18.35
CA ASP A 115 6.00 10.85 -18.41
C ASP A 115 6.56 10.02 -19.57
N ARG A 116 7.60 10.54 -20.19
CA ARG A 116 8.46 9.82 -21.13
C ARG A 116 9.69 9.34 -20.39
N VAL A 117 9.97 8.04 -20.41
CA VAL A 117 10.99 7.38 -19.61
C VAL A 117 12.06 6.79 -20.51
N GLU A 118 13.29 7.03 -20.16
CA GLU A 118 14.47 6.36 -20.68
C GLU A 118 15.29 5.84 -19.50
N LEU A 119 15.72 4.59 -19.58
CA LEU A 119 16.61 3.95 -18.62
C LEU A 119 17.75 3.31 -19.41
N ARG A 120 18.99 3.69 -19.11
CA ARG A 120 20.19 3.12 -19.71
C ARG A 120 21.19 2.75 -18.62
N ASP A 121 21.67 1.53 -18.65
CA ASP A 121 22.62 1.00 -17.65
C ASP A 121 22.18 1.28 -16.20
N GLY A 122 20.86 1.25 -15.94
CA GLY A 122 20.28 1.52 -14.63
C GLY A 122 20.09 3.01 -14.28
N HIS A 123 20.51 3.93 -15.13
CA HIS A 123 20.34 5.37 -14.94
C HIS A 123 19.08 5.88 -15.63
N LEU A 124 18.27 6.60 -14.87
CA LEU A 124 16.94 7.06 -15.28
C LEU A 124 16.97 8.49 -15.83
N SER A 125 16.27 8.69 -16.95
CA SER A 125 15.90 10.00 -17.46
C SER A 125 14.39 10.10 -17.62
N ILE A 126 13.80 11.24 -17.25
CA ILE A 126 12.36 11.50 -17.37
C ILE A 126 12.16 12.79 -18.15
N ASN A 127 11.38 12.71 -19.23
CA ASN A 127 11.11 13.83 -20.13
C ASN A 127 12.41 14.49 -20.65
N GLY A 128 13.43 13.68 -20.90
CA GLY A 128 14.75 14.11 -21.37
C GLY A 128 15.68 14.68 -20.26
N VAL A 129 15.24 14.68 -19.00
CA VAL A 129 16.03 15.17 -17.86
C VAL A 129 16.60 13.99 -17.09
N PRO A 130 17.94 13.87 -16.94
CA PRO A 130 18.54 12.85 -16.07
C PRO A 130 18.10 13.04 -14.62
N MET A 131 17.78 11.93 -13.96
CA MET A 131 17.36 11.93 -12.56
C MET A 131 18.53 11.76 -11.57
N ALA A 132 19.74 11.54 -12.06
CA ALA A 132 20.94 11.43 -11.22
C ALA A 132 21.10 12.64 -10.32
N ASP A 133 21.40 12.39 -9.04
CA ASP A 133 21.72 13.46 -8.09
C ASP A 133 23.06 14.10 -8.45
N ALA A 134 23.14 15.42 -8.44
CA ALA A 134 24.37 16.15 -8.78
C ALA A 134 25.52 15.86 -7.80
N ALA A 135 25.19 15.50 -6.56
CA ALA A 135 26.17 15.22 -5.51
C ALA A 135 26.55 13.74 -5.40
N ASP A 136 25.70 12.84 -5.90
CA ASP A 136 25.90 11.40 -5.81
C ASP A 136 25.39 10.71 -7.08
N PRO A 137 26.26 10.32 -8.04
CA PRO A 137 25.84 9.64 -9.26
C PRO A 137 25.13 8.29 -9.04
N GLN A 138 25.28 7.70 -7.86
CA GLN A 138 24.57 6.49 -7.46
C GLN A 138 23.23 6.79 -6.76
N ALA A 139 22.75 8.00 -6.88
CA ALA A 139 21.45 8.40 -6.37
C ALA A 139 20.63 9.09 -7.44
N GLU A 140 19.31 8.94 -7.34
CA GLU A 140 18.32 9.65 -8.15
C GLU A 140 17.52 10.59 -7.28
N ARG A 141 17.23 11.78 -7.82
CA ARG A 141 16.49 12.82 -7.13
C ARG A 141 15.09 12.99 -7.72
N PHE A 142 14.09 12.86 -6.89
CA PHE A 142 12.67 13.06 -7.20
C PHE A 142 12.12 14.24 -6.38
N GLY A 143 12.43 15.46 -6.80
CA GLY A 143 12.14 16.66 -6.00
C GLY A 143 12.90 16.63 -4.66
N PRO A 144 12.21 16.65 -3.51
CA PRO A 144 12.88 16.61 -2.21
C PRO A 144 13.38 15.21 -1.81
N ARG A 145 12.98 14.16 -2.52
CA ARG A 145 13.34 12.78 -2.20
C ARG A 145 14.58 12.35 -2.98
N VAL A 146 15.46 11.64 -2.29
CA VAL A 146 16.66 11.05 -2.88
C VAL A 146 16.60 9.53 -2.70
N ALA A 147 16.80 8.80 -3.77
CA ALA A 147 16.87 7.35 -3.79
C ALA A 147 18.29 6.92 -4.12
N ARG A 148 19.00 6.29 -3.20
CA ARG A 148 20.27 5.64 -3.50
C ARG A 148 20.03 4.34 -4.25
N LEU A 149 20.89 4.09 -5.24
CA LEU A 149 20.82 2.90 -6.10
C LEU A 149 21.91 1.92 -5.73
N ASP A 150 21.62 0.64 -5.95
CA ASP A 150 22.62 -0.41 -5.99
C ASP A 150 22.74 -0.91 -7.44
N LEU A 151 23.89 -0.63 -8.06
CA LEU A 151 24.24 -1.01 -9.42
C LEU A 151 25.34 -2.11 -9.46
N ALA A 152 25.68 -2.69 -8.30
CA ALA A 152 26.76 -3.70 -8.22
C ALA A 152 26.50 -4.93 -9.11
N ASN A 153 25.25 -5.24 -9.39
CA ASN A 153 24.82 -6.31 -10.30
C ASN A 153 24.39 -5.79 -11.69
N GLY A 154 24.87 -4.61 -12.10
CA GLY A 154 24.51 -3.94 -13.34
C GLY A 154 23.18 -3.18 -13.28
N GLY A 155 22.80 -2.54 -14.38
CA GLY A 155 21.60 -1.73 -14.51
C GLY A 155 20.31 -2.54 -14.73
N GLY A 156 20.42 -3.81 -15.13
CA GLY A 156 19.30 -4.60 -15.62
C GLY A 156 18.84 -4.18 -17.03
N PRO A 157 17.66 -4.60 -17.48
CA PRO A 157 17.16 -4.25 -18.81
C PRO A 157 16.93 -2.76 -18.99
N ASP A 158 17.30 -2.25 -20.16
CA ASP A 158 17.09 -0.87 -20.55
C ASP A 158 15.63 -0.58 -20.97
N ILE A 159 15.23 0.67 -20.85
CA ILE A 159 14.01 1.24 -21.44
C ILE A 159 14.44 2.37 -22.36
N LEU A 160 14.28 2.18 -23.68
CA LEU A 160 14.81 3.15 -24.64
C LEU A 160 13.90 4.37 -24.82
N ASP A 161 12.59 4.15 -24.80
CA ASP A 161 11.59 5.21 -24.93
C ASP A 161 10.22 4.65 -24.58
N ALA A 162 9.75 4.93 -23.37
CA ALA A 162 8.43 4.47 -22.93
C ALA A 162 7.62 5.64 -22.38
N ARG A 163 6.37 5.78 -22.83
CA ARG A 163 5.44 6.76 -22.27
C ARG A 163 4.50 6.08 -21.30
N VAL A 164 4.43 6.59 -20.07
CA VAL A 164 3.54 6.07 -19.03
C VAL A 164 2.09 6.38 -19.40
N PRO A 165 1.22 5.36 -19.55
CA PRO A 165 -0.18 5.56 -19.90
C PRO A 165 -0.97 6.29 -18.79
N ALA A 166 -2.13 6.85 -19.17
CA ALA A 166 -3.06 7.40 -18.18
C ALA A 166 -3.47 6.32 -17.17
N GLY A 167 -3.58 6.70 -15.89
CA GLY A 167 -3.96 5.79 -14.81
C GLY A 167 -2.88 4.77 -14.42
N HIS A 168 -1.65 4.88 -14.91
CA HIS A 168 -0.55 3.96 -14.61
C HIS A 168 0.67 4.68 -14.04
N VAL A 169 1.56 3.90 -13.45
CA VAL A 169 2.89 4.31 -13.00
C VAL A 169 3.94 3.32 -13.48
N LEU A 170 5.18 3.78 -13.59
CA LEU A 170 6.34 2.91 -13.72
C LEU A 170 7.01 2.76 -12.36
N VAL A 171 7.30 1.53 -11.98
CA VAL A 171 7.96 1.21 -10.73
C VAL A 171 9.26 0.46 -10.97
N LEU A 172 10.31 0.83 -10.24
CA LEU A 172 11.62 0.17 -10.29
C LEU A 172 12.09 -0.21 -8.89
N GLY A 173 12.95 -1.23 -8.81
CA GLY A 173 13.74 -1.50 -7.61
C GLY A 173 14.95 -0.58 -7.52
N ASP A 174 15.34 -0.23 -6.30
CA ASP A 174 16.56 0.56 -6.07
C ASP A 174 17.81 -0.28 -6.33
N HIS A 175 17.74 -1.62 -6.15
CA HIS A 175 18.77 -2.57 -6.59
C HIS A 175 18.51 -2.95 -8.05
N ARG A 176 18.95 -2.12 -8.97
CA ARG A 176 18.65 -2.20 -10.41
C ARG A 176 18.90 -3.55 -11.03
N GLY A 177 20.06 -4.16 -10.77
CA GLY A 177 20.46 -5.45 -11.35
C GLY A 177 19.78 -6.68 -10.72
N ARG A 178 19.10 -6.54 -9.57
CA ARG A 178 18.44 -7.66 -8.85
C ARG A 178 16.99 -7.36 -8.53
N SER A 179 16.26 -6.76 -9.46
CA SER A 179 14.86 -6.43 -9.28
C SER A 179 14.02 -6.92 -10.45
N VAL A 180 12.97 -7.67 -10.14
CA VAL A 180 11.86 -7.91 -11.06
C VAL A 180 10.87 -6.77 -10.82
N ASP A 181 10.73 -5.88 -11.81
CA ASP A 181 9.97 -4.64 -11.71
C ASP A 181 9.36 -4.24 -13.06
N GLY A 182 8.96 -2.98 -13.23
CA GLY A 182 8.30 -2.50 -14.43
C GLY A 182 9.06 -2.72 -15.74
N ARG A 183 10.35 -3.02 -15.71
CA ARG A 183 11.14 -3.41 -16.89
C ARG A 183 10.74 -4.78 -17.44
N TRP A 184 10.16 -5.63 -16.58
CA TRP A 184 9.74 -6.99 -16.91
C TRP A 184 8.23 -7.12 -17.12
N PHE A 185 7.43 -6.53 -16.21
CA PHE A 185 5.97 -6.67 -16.24
C PHE A 185 5.24 -5.40 -16.74
N GLY A 186 5.99 -4.34 -17.11
CA GLY A 186 5.41 -3.11 -17.62
C GLY A 186 4.87 -2.15 -16.56
N PHE A 187 3.88 -1.38 -16.94
CA PHE A 187 3.28 -0.36 -16.11
C PHE A 187 2.28 -0.96 -15.11
N VAL A 188 2.21 -0.36 -13.92
CA VAL A 188 1.29 -0.77 -12.85
C VAL A 188 0.10 0.19 -12.82
N PRO A 189 -1.15 -0.30 -12.87
CA PRO A 189 -2.33 0.53 -12.68
C PRO A 189 -2.32 1.19 -11.29
N VAL A 190 -2.73 2.45 -11.20
CA VAL A 190 -2.76 3.20 -9.93
C VAL A 190 -3.70 2.56 -8.92
N ASP A 191 -4.79 1.95 -9.36
CA ASP A 191 -5.75 1.23 -8.51
C ASP A 191 -5.19 -0.07 -7.93
N ALA A 192 -4.12 -0.63 -8.54
CA ALA A 192 -3.40 -1.78 -8.00
C ALA A 192 -2.44 -1.41 -6.85
N LEU A 193 -2.15 -0.11 -6.66
CA LEU A 193 -1.29 0.35 -5.57
C LEU A 193 -2.02 0.19 -4.23
N TYR A 194 -1.50 -0.68 -3.38
CA TYR A 194 -2.13 -1.04 -2.13
C TYR A 194 -1.84 -0.05 -1.00
N ALA A 195 -0.58 0.40 -0.89
CA ALA A 195 -0.14 1.31 0.17
C ALA A 195 1.10 2.09 -0.24
N ARG A 196 1.34 3.20 0.45
CA ARG A 196 2.61 3.93 0.41
C ARG A 196 3.43 3.62 1.65
N ALA A 197 4.69 3.25 1.47
CA ALA A 197 5.65 3.07 2.54
C ALA A 197 6.09 4.44 3.08
N LEU A 198 6.10 4.59 4.40
CA LEU A 198 6.40 5.85 5.09
C LEU A 198 7.80 5.83 5.70
N ALA A 199 8.13 4.76 6.40
CA ALA A 199 9.40 4.63 7.10
C ALA A 199 9.72 3.18 7.45
N VAL A 200 11.00 2.87 7.55
CA VAL A 200 11.48 1.66 8.24
C VAL A 200 11.45 1.95 9.73
N TYR A 201 10.63 1.21 10.48
CA TYR A 201 10.55 1.37 11.93
C TYR A 201 11.37 0.32 12.71
N TRP A 202 11.77 -0.76 12.05
CA TRP A 202 12.67 -1.78 12.62
C TRP A 202 13.59 -2.34 11.54
N ARG A 203 14.86 -2.48 11.87
CA ARG A 203 15.89 -3.08 11.01
C ARG A 203 16.72 -4.07 11.81
N SER A 204 17.02 -5.22 11.22
CA SER A 204 17.87 -6.23 11.85
C SER A 204 19.28 -5.65 12.07
N GLY A 205 19.79 -5.79 13.29
CA GLY A 205 21.08 -5.22 13.71
C GLY A 205 21.00 -3.81 14.29
N ASP A 206 20.07 -2.96 13.84
CA ASP A 206 19.93 -1.58 14.31
C ASP A 206 18.76 -1.39 15.31
N GLY A 207 17.81 -2.35 15.34
CA GLY A 207 16.66 -2.32 16.21
C GLY A 207 15.56 -1.34 15.77
N LEU A 208 14.84 -0.76 16.75
CA LEU A 208 13.78 0.22 16.53
C LEU A 208 14.37 1.57 16.10
N GLY A 209 13.72 2.22 15.14
CA GLY A 209 14.09 3.53 14.63
C GLY A 209 13.01 4.07 13.71
N TRP A 210 13.16 5.30 13.19
CA TRP A 210 12.24 5.89 12.24
C TRP A 210 13.01 6.46 11.06
N ARG A 211 13.26 5.64 10.03
CA ARG A 211 13.95 6.04 8.80
C ARG A 211 12.93 6.31 7.71
N ARG A 212 12.68 7.58 7.42
CA ARG A 212 11.72 8.00 6.37
C ARG A 212 12.18 7.54 4.98
N LEU A 213 11.20 7.23 4.13
CA LEU A 213 11.38 6.76 2.75
C LEU A 213 11.00 7.85 1.74
#